data_9778d56b2b753b716286b0d9c2fd0a99
#
_entry.id   9778d56b2b753b716286b0d9c2fd0a99
#
_cell.length_a   1.000
_cell.length_b   1.000
_cell.length_c   1.000
_cell.angle_alpha   90.00
_cell.angle_beta   90.00
_cell.angle_gamma   90.00
#
_symmetry.space_group_name_H-M   'P 1'
#
loop_
_entity.id
_entity.type
_entity.pdbx_description
1 polymer ?
#
loop_
_entity_poly.entity_id
_entity_poly.type
_entity_poly.pdbx_seq_one_letter_code
_entity_poly.pdbx_strand_id
1 'polypeptide(L)'
;MTTKRLAIVAIVLLVGFSTVFALPKTNKISPAGIAMELPNYIGDWIGTEAEVTQREREVLAKDTLFARKTYTNLAGDSIYVSIVMSGDDMTNSIHRPERCLPAQGWNLQATERRALQFAHGKQLEITRLRNARSVERRDKTRGMLENLTYYTFIGSDEMTASHLARTGIDLRDRILHGQNQRWAYLTVAGVVTKGWITPERSEQEMTAIIEDFIRQLAPELKRPDGSSLL
;
A
#
# COMPACT_ATOMS: atom_id res chain seq x y z
N MET A 1 33.68 26.64 -27.73
CA MET A 1 34.09 25.72 -26.64
C MET A 1 35.54 25.35 -26.85
N THR A 2 36.40 25.43 -25.84
CA THR A 2 37.81 25.05 -25.97
C THR A 2 37.92 23.51 -26.12
N THR A 3 38.86 23.03 -26.92
CA THR A 3 39.12 21.61 -27.20
C THR A 3 39.22 20.77 -25.90
N LYS A 4 39.79 21.38 -24.84
CA LYS A 4 39.85 20.75 -23.49
C LYS A 4 38.45 20.47 -22.89
N ARG A 5 37.51 21.39 -23.01
CA ARG A 5 36.13 21.19 -22.50
C ARG A 5 35.39 20.13 -23.27
N LEU A 6 35.61 20.07 -24.59
CA LEU A 6 35.02 19.01 -25.44
C LEU A 6 35.56 17.63 -25.07
N ALA A 7 36.86 17.51 -24.83
CA ALA A 7 37.50 16.28 -24.38
C ALA A 7 36.98 15.82 -23.02
N ILE A 8 36.81 16.72 -22.06
CA ILE A 8 36.25 16.39 -20.73
C ILE A 8 34.80 15.85 -20.88
N VAL A 9 33.97 16.54 -21.68
CA VAL A 9 32.58 16.10 -21.92
C VAL A 9 32.56 14.73 -22.59
N ALA A 10 33.42 14.51 -23.58
CA ALA A 10 33.51 13.20 -24.26
C ALA A 10 33.93 12.08 -23.31
N ILE A 11 34.90 12.33 -22.41
CA ILE A 11 35.35 11.35 -21.41
C ILE A 11 34.20 11.06 -20.41
N VAL A 12 33.51 12.07 -19.91
CA VAL A 12 32.38 11.90 -19.00
C VAL A 12 31.27 11.07 -19.64
N LEU A 13 30.94 11.38 -20.90
CA LEU A 13 29.94 10.60 -21.65
C LEU A 13 30.41 9.16 -21.86
N LEU A 14 31.65 8.94 -22.26
CA LEU A 14 32.22 7.63 -22.52
C LEU A 14 32.25 6.77 -21.25
N VAL A 15 32.65 7.35 -20.11
CA VAL A 15 32.60 6.69 -18.80
C VAL A 15 31.15 6.40 -18.41
N GLY A 16 30.24 7.39 -18.55
CA GLY A 16 28.82 7.22 -18.25
C GLY A 16 28.15 6.12 -19.10
N PHE A 17 28.42 6.07 -20.40
CA PHE A 17 27.92 5.01 -21.27
C PHE A 17 28.54 3.64 -20.96
N SER A 18 29.82 3.59 -20.59
CA SER A 18 30.50 2.36 -20.24
C SER A 18 29.94 1.71 -18.98
N THR A 19 29.44 2.50 -18.02
CA THR A 19 28.83 1.97 -16.81
C THR A 19 27.54 1.19 -17.10
N VAL A 20 26.79 1.54 -18.17
CA VAL A 20 25.58 0.81 -18.58
C VAL A 20 25.88 -0.66 -18.92
N PHE A 21 27.05 -0.95 -19.50
CA PHE A 21 27.47 -2.32 -19.82
C PHE A 21 27.99 -3.10 -18.62
N ALA A 22 28.38 -2.39 -17.56
CA ALA A 22 28.85 -3.00 -16.31
C ALA A 22 27.69 -3.27 -15.33
N LEU A 23 26.50 -2.70 -15.57
CA LEU A 23 25.33 -2.93 -14.72
C LEU A 23 24.81 -4.37 -14.87
N PRO A 24 24.41 -5.02 -13.77
CA PRO A 24 23.81 -6.35 -13.83
C PRO A 24 22.51 -6.31 -14.65
N LYS A 25 22.30 -7.31 -15.51
CA LYS A 25 21.04 -7.44 -16.23
C LYS A 25 19.91 -7.80 -15.26
N THR A 26 18.80 -7.07 -15.30
CA THR A 26 17.61 -7.31 -14.47
C THR A 26 16.85 -8.54 -14.97
N ASN A 27 17.36 -9.73 -14.66
CA ASN A 27 16.75 -10.98 -15.11
C ASN A 27 16.03 -11.74 -13.98
N LYS A 28 16.18 -11.30 -12.73
CA LYS A 28 15.60 -11.98 -11.57
C LYS A 28 14.41 -11.18 -11.02
N ILE A 29 13.22 -11.76 -11.15
CA ILE A 29 12.01 -11.22 -10.52
C ILE A 29 11.89 -11.86 -9.13
N SER A 30 11.86 -11.04 -8.09
CA SER A 30 11.65 -11.50 -6.71
C SER A 30 10.19 -11.22 -6.31
N PRO A 31 9.46 -12.20 -5.78
CA PRO A 31 8.10 -11.98 -5.28
C PRO A 31 8.12 -11.03 -4.08
N ALA A 32 7.00 -10.39 -3.80
CA ALA A 32 6.81 -9.66 -2.54
C ALA A 32 6.87 -10.61 -1.35
N GLY A 33 7.36 -10.11 -0.21
CA GLY A 33 7.51 -10.88 1.03
C GLY A 33 6.19 -11.13 1.78
N ILE A 34 5.07 -11.20 1.09
CA ILE A 34 3.75 -11.45 1.67
C ILE A 34 2.97 -12.46 0.82
N ALA A 35 2.30 -13.42 1.48
CA ALA A 35 1.36 -14.31 0.83
C ALA A 35 0.08 -13.54 0.46
N MET A 36 -0.52 -13.90 -0.67
CA MET A 36 -1.75 -13.28 -1.17
C MET A 36 -2.99 -13.93 -0.55
N GLU A 37 -2.97 -14.03 0.79
CA GLU A 37 -4.04 -14.62 1.57
C GLU A 37 -4.35 -13.74 2.77
N LEU A 38 -5.64 -13.59 3.07
CA LEU A 38 -6.14 -12.90 4.23
C LEU A 38 -6.89 -13.89 5.12
N PRO A 39 -6.65 -13.92 6.45
CA PRO A 39 -7.32 -14.84 7.35
C PRO A 39 -8.85 -14.62 7.36
N ASN A 40 -9.61 -15.67 7.62
CA ASN A 40 -11.07 -15.56 7.73
C ASN A 40 -11.51 -14.96 9.08
N TYR A 41 -10.66 -15.12 10.10
CA TYR A 41 -10.93 -14.65 11.46
C TYR A 41 -9.69 -13.94 12.01
N ILE A 42 -9.91 -12.81 12.70
CA ILE A 42 -8.88 -12.04 13.39
C ILE A 42 -9.48 -11.60 14.73
N GLY A 43 -9.14 -12.30 15.80
CA GLY A 43 -9.81 -12.08 17.08
C GLY A 43 -11.32 -12.31 16.95
N ASP A 44 -12.11 -11.28 17.23
CA ASP A 44 -13.59 -11.27 17.09
C ASP A 44 -14.09 -10.75 15.74
N TRP A 45 -13.18 -10.49 14.79
CA TRP A 45 -13.51 -10.05 13.45
C TRP A 45 -13.71 -11.22 12.48
N ILE A 46 -14.77 -11.16 11.69
CA ILE A 46 -15.11 -12.13 10.65
C ILE A 46 -14.89 -11.47 9.29
N GLY A 47 -14.00 -12.08 8.48
CA GLY A 47 -13.65 -11.61 7.14
C GLY A 47 -14.53 -12.24 6.06
N THR A 48 -15.14 -11.42 5.23
CA THR A 48 -15.86 -11.82 4.01
C THR A 48 -15.11 -11.31 2.78
N GLU A 49 -15.07 -12.13 1.71
CA GLU A 49 -14.42 -11.74 0.46
C GLU A 49 -15.04 -10.46 -0.10
N ALA A 50 -14.16 -9.55 -0.57
CA ALA A 50 -14.57 -8.33 -1.24
C ALA A 50 -14.16 -8.38 -2.71
N GLU A 51 -15.10 -8.00 -3.58
CA GLU A 51 -14.89 -8.08 -5.04
C GLU A 51 -13.87 -7.06 -5.54
N VAL A 52 -13.12 -7.45 -6.56
CA VAL A 52 -12.28 -6.57 -7.37
C VAL A 52 -13.14 -6.02 -8.51
N THR A 53 -13.27 -4.71 -8.59
CA THR A 53 -14.09 -4.08 -9.64
C THR A 53 -13.51 -4.32 -11.03
N GLN A 54 -14.40 -4.37 -12.05
CA GLN A 54 -13.97 -4.52 -13.43
C GLN A 54 -13.03 -3.37 -13.84
N ARG A 55 -13.32 -2.15 -13.42
CA ARG A 55 -12.49 -0.97 -13.71
C ARG A 55 -11.05 -1.12 -13.16
N GLU A 56 -10.87 -1.71 -11.97
CA GLU A 56 -9.53 -1.96 -11.43
C GLU A 56 -8.77 -3.00 -12.26
N ARG A 57 -9.45 -4.05 -12.72
CA ARG A 57 -8.87 -5.07 -13.60
C ARG A 57 -8.47 -4.51 -14.98
N GLU A 58 -9.16 -3.48 -15.45
CA GLU A 58 -8.87 -2.83 -16.74
C GLU A 58 -7.72 -1.82 -16.64
N VAL A 59 -7.58 -1.15 -15.48
CA VAL A 59 -6.57 -0.10 -15.27
C VAL A 59 -5.23 -0.66 -14.80
N LEU A 60 -5.24 -1.74 -14.01
CA LEU A 60 -4.03 -2.36 -13.48
C LEU A 60 -3.47 -3.42 -14.45
N ALA A 61 -2.19 -3.71 -14.33
CA ALA A 61 -1.54 -4.75 -15.14
C ALA A 61 -2.26 -6.10 -14.96
N LYS A 62 -2.35 -6.88 -16.04
CA LYS A 62 -3.11 -8.15 -16.07
C LYS A 62 -2.60 -9.20 -15.07
N ASP A 63 -1.34 -9.13 -14.71
CA ASP A 63 -0.67 -10.00 -13.75
C ASP A 63 -0.67 -9.46 -12.31
N THR A 64 -1.45 -8.39 -12.05
CA THR A 64 -1.70 -7.88 -10.70
C THR A 64 -2.54 -8.88 -9.91
N LEU A 65 -2.09 -9.23 -8.71
CA LEU A 65 -2.82 -10.12 -7.79
C LEU A 65 -3.52 -9.30 -6.71
N PHE A 66 -4.67 -9.83 -6.25
CA PHE A 66 -5.50 -9.19 -5.24
C PHE A 66 -5.91 -10.20 -4.17
N ALA A 67 -5.84 -9.80 -2.90
CA ALA A 67 -6.51 -10.45 -1.79
C ALA A 67 -7.28 -9.38 -1.00
N ARG A 68 -8.59 -9.54 -0.86
CA ARG A 68 -9.46 -8.51 -0.27
C ARG A 68 -10.52 -9.11 0.61
N LYS A 69 -10.70 -8.51 1.78
CA LYS A 69 -11.79 -8.84 2.69
C LYS A 69 -12.37 -7.61 3.36
N THR A 70 -13.64 -7.67 3.67
CA THR A 70 -14.29 -6.78 4.63
C THR A 70 -14.45 -7.55 5.92
N TYR A 71 -13.90 -7.01 7.00
CA TYR A 71 -14.00 -7.57 8.33
C TYR A 71 -15.07 -6.83 9.13
N THR A 72 -15.93 -7.60 9.78
CA THR A 72 -16.96 -7.07 10.69
C THR A 72 -16.85 -7.74 12.05
N ASN A 73 -17.09 -6.98 13.12
CA ASN A 73 -17.11 -7.51 14.48
C ASN A 73 -18.54 -7.50 15.07
N LEU A 74 -18.70 -8.06 16.26
CA LEU A 74 -19.99 -8.12 16.93
C LEU A 74 -20.52 -6.73 17.36
N ALA A 75 -19.66 -5.74 17.47
CA ALA A 75 -20.06 -4.36 17.76
C ALA A 75 -20.61 -3.63 16.51
N GLY A 76 -20.57 -4.26 15.33
CA GLY A 76 -21.04 -3.70 14.07
C GLY A 76 -20.03 -2.80 13.35
N ASP A 77 -18.78 -2.77 13.81
CA ASP A 77 -17.71 -2.04 13.12
C ASP A 77 -17.32 -2.79 11.86
N SER A 78 -16.88 -2.07 10.83
CA SER A 78 -16.48 -2.63 9.55
C SER A 78 -15.16 -2.05 9.09
N ILE A 79 -14.21 -2.93 8.72
CA ILE A 79 -12.87 -2.59 8.22
C ILE A 79 -12.65 -3.30 6.89
N TYR A 80 -12.23 -2.54 5.89
CA TYR A 80 -11.83 -3.07 4.60
C TYR A 80 -10.32 -3.30 4.56
N VAL A 81 -9.90 -4.48 4.12
CA VAL A 81 -8.49 -4.85 3.93
C VAL A 81 -8.26 -5.24 2.48
N SER A 82 -7.18 -4.74 1.91
CA SER A 82 -6.78 -5.09 0.55
C SER A 82 -5.27 -5.26 0.48
N ILE A 83 -4.82 -6.38 -0.07
CA ILE A 83 -3.46 -6.59 -0.53
C ILE A 83 -3.50 -6.56 -2.05
N VAL A 84 -2.71 -5.69 -2.67
CA VAL A 84 -2.53 -5.63 -4.12
C VAL A 84 -1.06 -5.87 -4.40
N MET A 85 -0.72 -6.94 -5.09
CA MET A 85 0.65 -7.23 -5.51
C MET A 85 0.86 -6.79 -6.95
N SER A 86 1.87 -5.97 -7.17
CA SER A 86 2.21 -5.49 -8.52
C SER A 86 2.51 -6.64 -9.46
N GLY A 87 2.20 -6.44 -10.73
CA GLY A 87 2.77 -7.24 -11.81
C GLY A 87 4.26 -6.96 -12.02
N ASP A 88 4.81 -7.53 -13.07
CA ASP A 88 6.22 -7.37 -13.45
C ASP A 88 6.53 -5.92 -13.86
N ASP A 89 5.55 -5.21 -14.43
CA ASP A 89 5.61 -3.77 -14.69
C ASP A 89 5.02 -2.97 -13.53
N MET A 90 5.88 -2.55 -12.61
CA MET A 90 5.49 -1.75 -11.45
C MET A 90 4.91 -0.37 -11.79
N THR A 91 5.25 0.19 -12.93
CA THR A 91 4.83 1.55 -13.31
C THR A 91 3.31 1.63 -13.45
N ASN A 92 2.70 0.55 -13.93
CA ASN A 92 1.26 0.45 -14.18
C ASN A 92 0.49 -0.37 -13.12
N SER A 93 1.19 -1.01 -12.18
CA SER A 93 0.58 -1.98 -11.27
C SER A 93 0.25 -1.44 -9.89
N ILE A 94 0.99 -0.46 -9.38
CA ILE A 94 0.75 0.11 -8.04
C ILE A 94 0.54 1.61 -8.14
N HIS A 95 -0.72 2.01 -8.07
CA HIS A 95 -1.07 3.40 -7.87
C HIS A 95 -1.17 3.70 -6.37
N ARG A 96 -0.60 4.84 -5.97
CA ARG A 96 -0.75 5.34 -4.59
C ARG A 96 -2.21 5.66 -4.32
N PRO A 97 -2.72 5.47 -3.07
CA PRO A 97 -4.09 5.84 -2.73
C PRO A 97 -4.35 7.31 -3.00
N GLU A 98 -3.36 8.18 -2.82
CA GLU A 98 -3.46 9.61 -3.11
C GLU A 98 -3.79 9.91 -4.59
N ARG A 99 -3.58 8.94 -5.48
CA ARG A 99 -4.02 9.00 -6.89
C ARG A 99 -5.36 8.33 -7.12
N CYS A 100 -5.58 7.16 -6.49
CA CYS A 100 -6.78 6.36 -6.72
C CYS A 100 -8.01 6.93 -6.00
N LEU A 101 -7.85 7.43 -4.78
CA LEU A 101 -8.95 7.97 -3.98
C LEU A 101 -9.62 9.19 -4.63
N PRO A 102 -8.88 10.18 -5.19
CA PRO A 102 -9.51 11.27 -5.94
C PRO A 102 -10.30 10.80 -7.16
N ALA A 103 -9.84 9.78 -7.88
CA ALA A 103 -10.57 9.19 -9.01
C ALA A 103 -11.89 8.51 -8.59
N GLN A 104 -12.02 8.16 -7.29
CA GLN A 104 -13.22 7.62 -6.66
C GLN A 104 -14.09 8.70 -5.99
N GLY A 105 -13.77 9.97 -6.18
CA GLY A 105 -14.48 11.10 -5.59
C GLY A 105 -14.10 11.46 -4.16
N TRP A 106 -13.01 10.89 -3.63
CA TRP A 106 -12.49 11.25 -2.33
C TRP A 106 -11.51 12.42 -2.43
N ASN A 107 -11.60 13.36 -1.50
CA ASN A 107 -10.65 14.46 -1.37
C ASN A 107 -9.72 14.18 -0.18
N LEU A 108 -8.42 14.16 -0.44
CA LEU A 108 -7.40 14.01 0.59
C LEU A 108 -7.39 15.24 1.51
N GLN A 109 -7.56 15.01 2.81
CA GLN A 109 -7.59 16.05 3.85
C GLN A 109 -6.28 16.11 4.62
N ALA A 110 -5.70 14.94 4.94
CA ALA A 110 -4.46 14.85 5.71
C ALA A 110 -3.69 13.58 5.34
N THR A 111 -2.36 13.65 5.47
CA THR A 111 -1.43 12.53 5.33
C THR A 111 -0.48 12.55 6.52
N GLU A 112 -0.41 11.45 7.25
CA GLU A 112 0.45 11.27 8.42
C GLU A 112 1.24 9.98 8.31
N ARG A 113 2.50 9.97 8.75
CA ARG A 113 3.26 8.75 8.98
C ARG A 113 3.14 8.34 10.42
N ARG A 114 2.91 7.07 10.66
CA ARG A 114 2.79 6.46 11.98
C ARG A 114 3.65 5.21 12.07
N ALA A 115 4.13 4.92 13.27
CA ALA A 115 4.79 3.68 13.60
C ALA A 115 3.95 2.95 14.66
N LEU A 116 3.35 1.84 14.27
CA LEU A 116 2.59 0.99 15.18
C LEU A 116 3.57 0.03 15.87
N GLN A 117 3.52 0.03 17.20
CA GLN A 117 4.36 -0.85 18.02
C GLN A 117 3.70 -2.21 18.19
N PHE A 118 4.51 -3.26 18.15
CA PHE A 118 4.14 -4.66 18.36
C PHE A 118 4.97 -5.26 19.49
N ALA A 119 4.62 -6.47 19.89
CA ALA A 119 5.42 -7.22 20.87
C ALA A 119 6.87 -7.41 20.38
N HIS A 120 7.78 -7.63 21.34
CA HIS A 120 9.22 -7.85 21.10
C HIS A 120 9.93 -6.69 20.37
N GLY A 121 9.44 -5.44 20.53
CA GLY A 121 10.08 -4.25 19.98
C GLY A 121 9.94 -4.11 18.44
N LYS A 122 9.16 -4.95 17.79
CA LYS A 122 8.85 -4.81 16.36
C LYS A 122 7.95 -3.61 16.14
N GLN A 123 8.10 -2.96 14.98
CA GLN A 123 7.24 -1.86 14.58
C GLN A 123 6.87 -1.96 13.11
N LEU A 124 5.70 -1.46 12.76
CA LEU A 124 5.23 -1.32 11.40
C LEU A 124 5.07 0.17 11.07
N GLU A 125 5.87 0.64 10.13
CA GLU A 125 5.66 1.97 9.55
C GLU A 125 4.48 1.94 8.59
N ILE A 126 3.57 2.91 8.76
CA ILE A 126 2.33 2.98 8.00
C ILE A 126 1.99 4.44 7.69
N THR A 127 1.45 4.70 6.53
CA THR A 127 0.90 6.02 6.17
C THR A 127 -0.61 6.00 6.42
N ARG A 128 -1.09 6.96 7.21
CA ARG A 128 -2.52 7.23 7.45
C ARG A 128 -2.97 8.38 6.57
N LEU A 129 -4.03 8.17 5.82
CA LEU A 129 -4.73 9.19 5.04
C LEU A 129 -6.10 9.44 5.65
N ARG A 130 -6.47 10.71 5.78
CA ARG A 130 -7.84 11.12 6.03
C ARG A 130 -8.42 11.68 4.74
N ASN A 131 -9.52 11.12 4.30
CA ASN A 131 -10.19 11.47 3.07
C ASN A 131 -11.64 11.83 3.36
N ALA A 132 -12.21 12.75 2.60
CA ALA A 132 -13.61 13.11 2.72
C ALA A 132 -14.26 13.23 1.34
N ARG A 133 -15.54 12.88 1.25
CA ARG A 133 -16.36 13.11 0.04
C ARG A 133 -17.76 13.60 0.41
N SER A 134 -18.34 14.43 -0.46
CA SER A 134 -19.73 14.84 -0.32
C SER A 134 -20.66 13.68 -0.75
N VAL A 135 -21.58 13.32 0.13
CA VAL A 135 -22.57 12.26 -0.10
C VAL A 135 -23.95 12.81 0.18
N GLU A 136 -24.90 12.47 -0.66
CA GLU A 136 -26.31 12.78 -0.43
C GLU A 136 -26.89 11.80 0.58
N ARG A 137 -27.55 12.32 1.62
CA ARG A 137 -28.24 11.54 2.65
C ARG A 137 -29.64 11.15 2.14
N ARG A 138 -30.28 10.22 2.85
CA ARG A 138 -31.66 9.78 2.53
C ARG A 138 -32.68 10.93 2.53
N ASP A 139 -32.47 11.95 3.34
CA ASP A 139 -33.31 13.16 3.43
C ASP A 139 -32.98 14.21 2.36
N LYS A 140 -32.16 13.86 1.35
CA LYS A 140 -31.65 14.73 0.29
C LYS A 140 -30.73 15.87 0.73
N THR A 141 -30.36 15.92 2.02
CA THR A 141 -29.28 16.81 2.48
C THR A 141 -27.92 16.26 2.09
N ARG A 142 -26.92 17.12 1.96
CA ARG A 142 -25.54 16.69 1.70
C ARG A 142 -24.73 16.72 2.99
N GLY A 143 -23.91 15.72 3.16
CA GLY A 143 -22.96 15.64 4.26
C GLY A 143 -21.57 15.24 3.77
N MET A 144 -20.56 15.49 4.59
CA MET A 144 -19.19 15.03 4.34
C MET A 144 -18.98 13.68 5.01
N LEU A 145 -18.82 12.63 4.20
CA LEU A 145 -18.44 11.31 4.68
C LEU A 145 -16.92 11.23 4.74
N GLU A 146 -16.37 10.83 5.88
CA GLU A 146 -14.93 10.68 6.07
C GLU A 146 -14.51 9.21 6.05
N ASN A 147 -13.31 8.96 5.52
CA ASN A 147 -12.68 7.65 5.49
C ASN A 147 -11.23 7.78 5.96
N LEU A 148 -10.80 6.83 6.78
CA LEU A 148 -9.42 6.66 7.20
C LEU A 148 -8.82 5.49 6.43
N THR A 149 -7.70 5.73 5.76
CA THR A 149 -6.99 4.71 4.99
C THR A 149 -5.56 4.61 5.50
N TYR A 150 -5.17 3.43 5.92
CA TYR A 150 -3.81 3.10 6.35
C TYR A 150 -3.16 2.23 5.31
N TYR A 151 -1.90 2.52 4.97
CA TYR A 151 -1.19 1.67 4.01
C TYR A 151 0.31 1.55 4.27
N THR A 152 0.87 0.46 3.80
CA THR A 152 2.32 0.23 3.73
C THR A 152 2.67 -0.57 2.48
N PHE A 153 3.90 -0.45 2.02
CA PHE A 153 4.48 -1.24 0.93
C PHE A 153 5.33 -2.36 1.50
N ILE A 154 5.22 -3.54 0.91
CA ILE A 154 5.91 -4.75 1.31
C ILE A 154 6.67 -5.26 0.09
N GLY A 155 8.00 -5.16 0.13
CA GLY A 155 8.91 -5.76 -0.85
C GLY A 155 9.24 -7.21 -0.48
N SER A 156 10.30 -7.78 -1.06
CA SER A 156 10.76 -9.13 -0.71
C SER A 156 11.25 -9.23 0.74
N ASP A 157 12.07 -8.26 1.16
CA ASP A 157 12.73 -8.29 2.48
C ASP A 157 12.51 -7.02 3.29
N GLU A 158 12.05 -5.96 2.66
CA GLU A 158 11.87 -4.64 3.28
C GLU A 158 10.42 -4.16 3.20
N MET A 159 10.01 -3.43 4.23
CA MET A 159 8.71 -2.75 4.27
C MET A 159 8.91 -1.25 4.43
N THR A 160 8.06 -0.45 3.81
CA THR A 160 8.11 1.01 3.95
C THR A 160 6.75 1.66 3.74
N ALA A 161 6.45 2.69 4.53
CA ALA A 161 5.30 3.56 4.34
C ALA A 161 5.54 4.66 3.28
N SER A 162 6.77 4.79 2.77
CA SER A 162 7.18 5.84 1.86
C SER A 162 7.28 5.37 0.42
N HIS A 163 6.54 6.03 -0.47
CA HIS A 163 6.69 5.77 -1.91
C HIS A 163 8.09 6.11 -2.44
N LEU A 164 8.70 7.18 -1.94
CA LEU A 164 10.05 7.56 -2.36
C LEU A 164 11.09 6.54 -1.87
N ALA A 165 10.98 6.09 -0.60
CA ALA A 165 11.85 5.04 -0.10
C ALA A 165 11.68 3.75 -0.90
N ARG A 166 10.43 3.32 -1.19
CA ARG A 166 10.16 2.18 -2.05
C ARG A 166 10.85 2.30 -3.41
N THR A 167 10.73 3.48 -4.05
CA THR A 167 11.37 3.72 -5.36
C THR A 167 12.89 3.67 -5.26
N GLY A 168 13.46 4.21 -4.16
CA GLY A 168 14.90 4.16 -3.91
C GLY A 168 15.41 2.73 -3.69
N ILE A 169 14.67 1.93 -2.93
CA ILE A 169 14.97 0.50 -2.71
C ILE A 169 14.93 -0.25 -4.04
N ASP A 170 13.87 -0.07 -4.82
CA ASP A 170 13.73 -0.72 -6.12
C ASP A 170 14.88 -0.34 -7.09
N LEU A 171 15.24 0.94 -7.13
CA LEU A 171 16.36 1.42 -7.94
C LEU A 171 17.70 0.83 -7.47
N ARG A 172 17.95 0.80 -6.17
CA ARG A 172 19.13 0.17 -5.57
C ARG A 172 19.26 -1.29 -5.99
N ASP A 173 18.15 -2.05 -5.87
CA ASP A 173 18.16 -3.50 -6.13
C ASP A 173 18.34 -3.80 -7.61
N ARG A 174 17.79 -2.98 -8.49
CA ARG A 174 18.01 -3.08 -9.93
C ARG A 174 19.47 -2.79 -10.31
N ILE A 175 20.06 -1.72 -9.75
CA ILE A 175 21.41 -1.29 -10.09
C ILE A 175 22.47 -2.20 -9.47
N LEU A 176 22.33 -2.55 -8.20
CA LEU A 176 23.38 -3.28 -7.46
C LEU A 176 23.25 -4.80 -7.59
N HIS A 177 22.01 -5.31 -7.62
CA HIS A 177 21.75 -6.75 -7.54
C HIS A 177 21.14 -7.33 -8.82
N GLY A 178 20.77 -6.50 -9.80
CA GLY A 178 20.06 -6.93 -11.01
C GLY A 178 18.69 -7.55 -10.70
N GLN A 179 18.08 -7.16 -9.58
CA GLN A 179 16.79 -7.68 -9.13
C GLN A 179 15.66 -6.70 -9.46
N ASN A 180 14.60 -7.25 -10.01
CA ASN A 180 13.32 -6.56 -10.16
C ASN A 180 12.35 -7.19 -9.15
N GLN A 181 12.08 -6.54 -8.01
CA GLN A 181 11.17 -7.09 -7.04
C GLN A 181 9.73 -6.65 -7.29
N ARG A 182 8.79 -7.56 -7.08
CA ARG A 182 7.37 -7.22 -6.99
C ARG A 182 7.08 -6.63 -5.62
N TRP A 183 6.25 -5.61 -5.61
CA TRP A 183 5.82 -4.98 -4.36
C TRP A 183 4.35 -5.32 -4.10
N ALA A 184 4.04 -5.64 -2.87
CA ALA A 184 2.68 -5.66 -2.40
C ALA A 184 2.34 -4.35 -1.70
N TYR A 185 1.08 -3.99 -1.77
CA TYR A 185 0.50 -2.80 -1.17
C TYR A 185 -0.62 -3.25 -0.25
N LEU A 186 -0.38 -3.19 1.06
CA LEU A 186 -1.36 -3.50 2.08
C LEU A 186 -2.12 -2.23 2.44
N THR A 187 -3.44 -2.28 2.34
CA THR A 187 -4.36 -1.20 2.73
C THR A 187 -5.33 -1.70 3.78
N VAL A 188 -5.55 -0.92 4.83
CA VAL A 188 -6.60 -1.12 5.83
C VAL A 188 -7.40 0.17 5.92
N ALA A 189 -8.72 0.10 5.74
CA ALA A 189 -9.56 1.29 5.70
C ALA A 189 -10.86 1.14 6.48
N GLY A 190 -11.34 2.23 7.06
CA GLY A 190 -12.62 2.30 7.77
C GLY A 190 -13.28 3.67 7.61
N VAL A 191 -14.60 3.66 7.62
CA VAL A 191 -15.43 4.87 7.48
C VAL A 191 -15.75 5.44 8.85
N VAL A 192 -15.61 6.75 9.01
CA VAL A 192 -16.09 7.48 10.19
C VAL A 192 -17.61 7.55 10.12
N THR A 193 -18.31 6.87 11.06
CA THR A 193 -19.75 6.66 10.97
C THR A 193 -20.57 7.67 11.78
N LYS A 194 -19.92 8.55 12.55
CA LYS A 194 -20.60 9.55 13.38
C LYS A 194 -21.53 10.44 12.54
N GLY A 195 -22.80 10.47 12.92
CA GLY A 195 -23.83 11.20 12.20
C GLY A 195 -24.28 10.57 10.87
N TRP A 196 -23.91 9.31 10.58
CA TRP A 196 -24.28 8.60 9.36
C TRP A 196 -25.04 7.29 9.63
N ILE A 197 -24.46 6.39 10.39
CA ILE A 197 -25.01 5.05 10.67
C ILE A 197 -24.60 4.61 12.08
N THR A 198 -25.35 3.66 12.63
CA THR A 198 -25.05 3.00 13.92
C THR A 198 -24.25 1.72 13.65
N PRO A 199 -23.20 1.43 14.45
CA PRO A 199 -22.69 2.24 15.56
C PRO A 199 -22.03 3.53 15.06
N GLU A 200 -22.27 4.63 15.79
CA GLU A 200 -21.57 5.88 15.53
C GLU A 200 -20.12 5.79 16.03
N ARG A 201 -19.17 6.08 15.13
CA ARG A 201 -17.74 6.17 15.44
C ARG A 201 -17.19 7.51 14.98
N SER A 202 -16.63 8.26 15.90
CA SER A 202 -15.85 9.47 15.62
C SER A 202 -14.53 9.10 14.91
N GLU A 203 -13.83 10.09 14.35
CA GLU A 203 -12.49 9.89 13.77
C GLU A 203 -11.53 9.26 14.79
N GLN A 204 -11.55 9.71 16.05
CA GLN A 204 -10.66 9.19 17.08
C GLN A 204 -10.97 7.73 17.43
N GLU A 205 -12.25 7.36 17.57
CA GLU A 205 -12.68 5.99 17.84
C GLU A 205 -12.35 5.07 16.67
N MET A 206 -12.64 5.50 15.44
CA MET A 206 -12.31 4.71 14.24
C MET A 206 -10.79 4.56 14.07
N THR A 207 -9.99 5.58 14.41
CA THR A 207 -8.53 5.49 14.45
C THR A 207 -8.07 4.38 15.41
N ALA A 208 -8.61 4.37 16.63
CA ALA A 208 -8.25 3.35 17.63
C ALA A 208 -8.65 1.95 17.18
N ILE A 209 -9.85 1.80 16.62
CA ILE A 209 -10.38 0.52 16.09
C ILE A 209 -9.47 -0.01 14.96
N ILE A 210 -9.12 0.84 13.98
CA ILE A 210 -8.26 0.42 12.87
C ILE A 210 -6.87 0.07 13.35
N GLU A 211 -6.26 0.87 14.23
CA GLU A 211 -4.91 0.59 14.73
C GLU A 211 -4.86 -0.67 15.59
N ASP A 212 -5.89 -0.94 16.40
CA ASP A 212 -6.02 -2.18 17.15
C ASP A 212 -6.20 -3.38 16.20
N PHE A 213 -7.07 -3.25 15.20
CA PHE A 213 -7.26 -4.27 14.18
C PHE A 213 -5.93 -4.57 13.43
N ILE A 214 -5.15 -3.55 13.05
CA ILE A 214 -3.86 -3.74 12.39
C ILE A 214 -2.89 -4.50 13.31
N ARG A 215 -2.90 -4.24 14.63
CA ARG A 215 -2.05 -4.98 15.59
C ARG A 215 -2.44 -6.45 15.68
N GLN A 216 -3.70 -6.79 15.49
CA GLN A 216 -4.17 -8.18 15.44
C GLN A 216 -3.92 -8.82 14.07
N LEU A 217 -4.13 -8.09 12.97
CA LEU A 217 -3.96 -8.59 11.61
C LEU A 217 -2.49 -8.88 11.28
N ALA A 218 -1.58 -7.96 11.57
CA ALA A 218 -0.22 -8.00 11.05
C ALA A 218 0.57 -9.26 11.44
N PRO A 219 0.44 -9.82 12.66
CA PRO A 219 1.06 -11.09 13.04
C PRO A 219 0.47 -12.31 12.28
N GLU A 220 -0.78 -12.22 11.84
CA GLU A 220 -1.46 -13.29 11.10
C GLU A 220 -1.08 -13.32 9.61
N LEU A 221 -0.55 -12.20 9.09
CA LEU A 221 -0.05 -12.15 7.72
C LEU A 221 1.21 -13.01 7.59
N LYS A 222 1.24 -13.83 6.56
CA LYS A 222 2.34 -14.77 6.31
C LYS A 222 3.20 -14.32 5.15
N ARG A 223 4.47 -14.71 5.19
CA ARG A 223 5.36 -14.68 4.04
C ARG A 223 5.06 -15.87 3.12
N PRO A 224 5.56 -15.88 1.87
CA PRO A 224 5.38 -17.02 0.96
C PRO A 224 5.93 -18.35 1.50
N ASP A 225 6.90 -18.31 2.41
CA ASP A 225 7.47 -19.49 3.08
C ASP A 225 6.67 -19.96 4.33
N GLY A 226 5.56 -19.29 4.64
CA GLY A 226 4.70 -19.57 5.79
C GLY A 226 5.16 -18.94 7.12
N SER A 227 6.30 -18.26 7.18
CA SER A 227 6.73 -17.51 8.36
C SER A 227 5.85 -16.26 8.57
N SER A 228 5.84 -15.71 9.80
CA SER A 228 5.12 -14.46 10.08
C SER A 228 5.76 -13.28 9.32
N LEU A 229 4.92 -12.35 8.87
CA LEU A 229 5.39 -11.10 8.26
C LEU A 229 6.10 -10.20 9.29
N LEU A 230 5.61 -10.18 10.53
CA LEU A 230 6.15 -9.43 11.67
C LEU A 230 6.64 -10.35 12.76
#